data_83712efb82c5bf7e9e54dd6a83db3ed5
#
_entry.id   83712efb82c5bf7e9e54dd6a83db3ed5
#
_cell.length_a   1.000
_cell.length_b   1.000
_cell.length_c   1.000
_cell.angle_alpha   90.00
_cell.angle_beta   90.00
_cell.angle_gamma   90.00
#
_symmetry.space_group_name_H-M   'P 1'
#
loop_
_entity.id
_entity.type
_entity.pdbx_description
1 polymer ?
#
loop_
_entity_poly.entity_id
_entity_poly.type
_entity_poly.pdbx_seq_one_letter_code
_entity_poly.pdbx_strand_id
1 'polypeptide(L)'
;PRDFDAELKSLEDKARDLKARKVQQLGELVISTGADALSAEELAGALIVLAETRDAGKREAWAKRGAVFFQGRSRRTARAPDRDRGGAAAQSGGAQPASGGAGAA
;
A
#
# COMPACT_ATOMS: atom_id res chain seq x y z
N PRO A 1 -42.51 5.64 -10.81
CA PRO A 1 -42.22 4.92 -9.59
C PRO A 1 -40.73 4.51 -9.52
N ARG A 2 -40.22 4.51 -8.35
CA ARG A 2 -38.85 4.16 -8.14
C ARG A 2 -38.68 2.66 -8.17
N ASP A 3 -37.57 2.24 -8.74
CA ASP A 3 -37.20 0.84 -8.74
C ASP A 3 -36.20 0.64 -7.62
N PHE A 4 -36.68 0.25 -6.45
CA PHE A 4 -35.82 0.07 -5.29
C PHE A 4 -34.86 -1.10 -5.47
N ASP A 5 -35.29 -2.12 -6.18
CA ASP A 5 -34.42 -3.27 -6.41
C ASP A 5 -33.21 -2.88 -7.28
N ALA A 6 -33.43 -2.06 -8.30
CA ALA A 6 -32.34 -1.58 -9.14
C ALA A 6 -31.41 -0.68 -8.35
N GLU A 7 -31.97 0.16 -7.46
CA GLU A 7 -31.13 1.01 -6.63
C GLU A 7 -30.28 0.19 -5.66
N LEU A 8 -30.88 -0.84 -5.05
CA LEU A 8 -30.14 -1.70 -4.17
C LEU A 8 -29.02 -2.41 -4.90
N LYS A 9 -29.30 -2.92 -6.08
CA LYS A 9 -28.28 -3.60 -6.86
C LYS A 9 -27.13 -2.65 -7.21
N SER A 10 -27.45 -1.43 -7.56
CA SER A 10 -26.45 -0.43 -7.89
C SER A 10 -25.55 -0.16 -6.69
N LEU A 11 -26.14 -0.04 -5.50
CA LEU A 11 -25.36 0.17 -4.27
C LEU A 11 -24.50 -1.02 -3.94
N GLU A 12 -25.04 -2.23 -4.14
CA GLU A 12 -24.27 -3.44 -3.89
C GLU A 12 -23.08 -3.53 -4.84
N ASP A 13 -23.28 -3.17 -6.10
CA ASP A 13 -22.20 -3.17 -7.09
C ASP A 13 -21.11 -2.19 -6.69
N LYS A 14 -21.50 -0.99 -6.25
CA LYS A 14 -20.55 0.02 -5.80
C LYS A 14 -19.78 -0.44 -4.58
N ALA A 15 -20.48 -1.07 -3.64
CA ALA A 15 -19.81 -1.59 -2.44
C ALA A 15 -18.79 -2.65 -2.80
N ARG A 16 -19.14 -3.52 -3.76
CA ARG A 16 -18.21 -4.56 -4.22
C ARG A 16 -16.98 -3.94 -4.87
N ASP A 17 -17.19 -2.91 -5.70
CA ASP A 17 -16.08 -2.25 -6.36
C ASP A 17 -15.15 -1.57 -5.38
N LEU A 18 -15.71 -0.90 -4.37
CA LEU A 18 -14.90 -0.23 -3.34
C LEU A 18 -14.10 -1.24 -2.55
N LYS A 19 -14.71 -2.38 -2.23
CA LYS A 19 -14.00 -3.43 -1.51
C LYS A 19 -12.85 -3.98 -2.33
N ALA A 20 -13.09 -4.18 -3.62
CA ALA A 20 -12.04 -4.67 -4.51
C ALA A 20 -10.87 -3.69 -4.58
N ARG A 21 -11.17 -2.39 -4.64
CA ARG A 21 -10.13 -1.38 -4.65
C ARG A 21 -9.34 -1.38 -3.35
N LYS A 22 -10.03 -1.56 -2.23
CA LYS A 22 -9.36 -1.62 -0.94
C LYS A 22 -8.40 -2.79 -0.89
N VAL A 23 -8.84 -3.96 -1.35
CA VAL A 23 -7.99 -5.14 -1.38
C VAL A 23 -6.77 -4.89 -2.25
N GLN A 24 -6.97 -4.26 -3.41
CA GLN A 24 -5.86 -3.96 -4.30
C GLN A 24 -4.87 -3.01 -3.64
N GLN A 25 -5.36 -1.97 -2.97
CA GLN A 25 -4.48 -1.02 -2.29
C GLN A 25 -3.69 -1.69 -1.18
N LEU A 26 -4.33 -2.57 -0.43
CA LEU A 26 -3.63 -3.29 0.64
C LEU A 26 -2.57 -4.23 0.06
N GLY A 27 -2.88 -4.89 -1.06
CA GLY A 27 -1.89 -5.72 -1.72
C GLY A 27 -0.70 -4.91 -2.21
N GLU A 28 -0.96 -3.76 -2.79
CA GLU A 28 0.12 -2.88 -3.24
C GLU A 28 0.97 -2.40 -2.08
N LEU A 29 0.34 -2.18 -0.93
CA LEU A 29 1.06 -1.77 0.26
C LEU A 29 2.03 -2.86 0.74
N VAL A 30 1.59 -4.10 0.69
CA VAL A 30 2.43 -5.23 1.05
C VAL A 30 3.68 -5.25 0.18
N ILE A 31 3.49 -5.04 -1.12
CA ILE A 31 4.61 -5.08 -2.07
C ILE A 31 5.53 -3.87 -1.87
N SER A 32 4.96 -2.69 -1.73
CA SER A 32 5.78 -1.48 -1.65
C SER A 32 6.56 -1.37 -0.35
N THR A 33 6.13 -2.05 0.70
CA THR A 33 6.89 -2.08 1.95
C THR A 33 7.91 -3.20 1.98
N GLY A 34 7.87 -4.10 1.01
CA GLY A 34 8.79 -5.24 0.99
C GLY A 34 8.29 -6.44 1.75
N ALA A 35 7.10 -6.39 2.33
CA ALA A 35 6.58 -7.50 3.11
C ALA A 35 6.24 -8.71 2.24
N ASP A 36 6.17 -8.52 0.92
CA ASP A 36 5.94 -9.63 0.00
C ASP A 36 7.13 -10.59 -0.07
N ALA A 37 8.26 -10.22 0.51
CA ALA A 37 9.40 -11.13 0.61
C ALA A 37 9.16 -12.25 1.62
N LEU A 38 8.22 -12.07 2.52
CA LEU A 38 7.86 -13.12 3.48
C LEU A 38 7.06 -14.21 2.76
N SER A 39 7.14 -15.43 3.29
CA SER A 39 6.26 -16.48 2.78
C SER A 39 4.80 -16.15 3.13
N ALA A 40 3.88 -16.82 2.45
CA ALA A 40 2.46 -16.60 2.74
C ALA A 40 2.14 -16.92 4.20
N GLU A 41 2.75 -17.98 4.72
CA GLU A 41 2.50 -18.34 6.12
C GLU A 41 3.07 -17.31 7.08
N GLU A 42 4.29 -16.84 6.79
CA GLU A 42 4.89 -15.79 7.62
C GLU A 42 4.07 -14.52 7.58
N LEU A 43 3.63 -14.13 6.39
CA LEU A 43 2.83 -12.92 6.24
C LEU A 43 1.51 -13.06 6.98
N ALA A 44 0.84 -14.20 6.83
CA ALA A 44 -0.42 -14.42 7.51
C ALA A 44 -0.26 -14.35 9.03
N GLY A 45 0.78 -14.99 9.54
CA GLY A 45 1.04 -14.95 10.99
C GLY A 45 1.30 -13.55 11.50
N ALA A 46 2.12 -12.78 10.76
CA ALA A 46 2.43 -11.41 11.15
C ALA A 46 1.16 -10.54 11.14
N LEU A 47 0.34 -10.70 10.11
CA LEU A 47 -0.90 -9.92 10.00
C LEU A 47 -1.87 -10.25 11.11
N ILE A 48 -1.94 -11.52 11.51
CA ILE A 48 -2.80 -11.92 12.62
C ILE A 48 -2.33 -11.24 13.91
N VAL A 49 -1.03 -11.23 14.15
CA VAL A 49 -0.49 -10.56 15.34
C VAL A 49 -0.82 -9.08 15.33
N LEU A 50 -0.66 -8.43 14.19
CA LEU A 50 -0.99 -7.02 14.06
C LEU A 50 -2.47 -6.77 14.34
N ALA A 51 -3.32 -7.62 13.79
CA ALA A 51 -4.77 -7.44 13.93
C ALA A 51 -5.22 -7.64 15.37
N GLU A 52 -4.53 -8.49 16.12
CA GLU A 52 -4.86 -8.77 17.51
C GLU A 52 -4.26 -7.79 18.49
N THR A 53 -3.35 -6.95 18.04
CA THR A 53 -2.66 -6.02 18.92
C THR A 53 -3.58 -4.89 19.36
N ARG A 54 -3.72 -4.70 20.66
CA ARG A 54 -4.59 -3.68 21.23
C ARG A 54 -3.81 -2.57 21.89
N ASP A 55 -2.50 -2.67 21.93
CA ASP A 55 -1.65 -1.68 22.58
C ASP A 55 -1.66 -0.40 21.76
N ALA A 56 -2.23 0.66 22.33
CA ALA A 56 -2.35 1.93 21.63
C ALA A 56 -0.98 2.54 21.33
N GLY A 57 -0.01 2.33 22.20
CA GLY A 57 1.34 2.84 21.97
C GLY A 57 2.00 2.21 20.77
N LYS A 58 1.85 0.91 20.62
CA LYS A 58 2.41 0.22 19.47
C LYS A 58 1.73 0.66 18.19
N ARG A 59 0.42 0.78 18.22
CA ARG A 59 -0.32 1.20 17.04
C ARG A 59 0.05 2.61 16.63
N GLU A 60 0.27 3.47 17.61
CA GLU A 60 0.67 4.84 17.33
C GLU A 60 2.07 4.88 16.71
N ALA A 61 2.97 4.07 17.22
CA ALA A 61 4.32 3.99 16.64
C ALA A 61 4.27 3.49 15.19
N TRP A 62 3.44 2.48 14.94
CA TRP A 62 3.25 1.99 13.57
C TRP A 62 2.71 3.09 12.67
N ALA A 63 1.72 3.85 13.16
CA ALA A 63 1.11 4.91 12.38
C ALA A 63 2.13 6.00 12.04
N LYS A 64 2.98 6.36 12.99
CA LYS A 64 4.01 7.37 12.73
C LYS A 64 5.00 6.89 11.69
N ARG A 65 5.43 5.66 11.80
CA ARG A 65 6.39 5.12 10.84
C ARG A 65 5.77 5.02 9.45
N GLY A 66 4.50 4.63 9.39
CA GLY A 66 3.78 4.58 8.13
C GLY A 66 3.63 5.93 7.50
N ALA A 67 3.36 6.96 8.31
CA ALA A 67 3.24 8.31 7.78
C ALA A 67 4.55 8.77 7.14
N VAL A 68 5.68 8.46 7.77
CA VAL A 68 6.99 8.80 7.20
C VAL A 68 7.20 8.07 5.89
N PHE A 69 6.82 6.80 5.82
CA PHE A 69 6.92 6.02 4.59
C PHE A 69 6.13 6.65 3.45
N PHE A 70 4.90 7.05 3.71
CA PHE A 70 4.07 7.66 2.68
C PHE A 70 4.59 9.03 2.26
N GLN A 71 5.13 9.80 3.19
CA GLN A 71 5.74 11.07 2.86
C GLN A 71 6.94 10.90 1.94
N GLY A 72 7.76 9.90 2.23
CA GLY A 72 8.90 9.59 1.38
C GLY A 72 8.48 9.18 -0.02
N ARG A 73 7.43 8.37 -0.12
CA ARG A 73 6.91 7.96 -1.42
C ARG A 73 6.37 9.15 -2.19
N SER A 74 5.63 10.04 -1.52
CA SER A 74 5.06 11.19 -2.19
C SER A 74 6.15 12.08 -2.76
N ARG A 75 7.22 12.30 -2.00
CA ARG A 75 8.32 13.11 -2.49
C ARG A 75 9.00 12.48 -3.68
N ARG A 76 9.20 11.16 -3.63
CA ARG A 76 9.81 10.47 -4.77
C ARG A 76 8.91 10.52 -5.98
N THR A 77 7.63 10.35 -5.78
CA THR A 77 6.68 10.41 -6.87
C THR A 77 6.66 11.79 -7.50
N ALA A 78 6.73 12.83 -6.68
CA ALA A 78 6.73 14.19 -7.19
C ALA A 78 7.95 14.47 -8.04
N ARG A 79 9.08 13.83 -7.76
CA ARG A 79 10.28 14.01 -8.56
C ARG A 79 10.36 13.06 -9.74
N ALA A 80 9.74 11.93 -9.62
CA ALA A 80 9.88 10.87 -10.59
C ALA A 80 9.55 11.27 -12.02
N PRO A 81 8.52 12.07 -12.26
CA PRO A 81 8.20 12.41 -13.64
C PRO A 81 9.34 13.04 -14.40
N ASP A 82 10.17 13.79 -13.72
CA ASP A 82 11.30 14.43 -14.39
C ASP A 82 12.29 13.41 -14.89
N ARG A 83 12.51 12.37 -14.09
CA ARG A 83 13.44 11.34 -14.48
C ARG A 83 12.86 10.38 -15.46
N ASP A 84 11.59 10.19 -15.38
CA ASP A 84 10.94 9.22 -16.23
C ASP A 84 11.08 9.56 -17.68
N ARG A 85 11.24 10.79 -17.96
CA ARG A 85 11.49 11.14 -19.33
C ARG A 85 12.80 10.59 -19.81
N GLY A 86 13.69 10.45 -18.89
CA GLY A 86 14.89 9.74 -19.17
C GLY A 86 14.66 8.28 -19.22
N GLY A 87 13.60 7.90 -18.75
CA GLY A 87 13.25 6.58 -18.77
C GLY A 87 13.52 5.86 -17.59
N ALA A 88 13.52 5.52 -17.25
CA ALA A 88 13.51 4.88 -16.41
C ALA A 88 13.89 4.19 -15.47
N ALA A 89 14.12 4.04 -15.41
CA ALA A 89 14.36 3.58 -14.59
C ALA A 89 14.63 3.08 -13.66
N ALA A 90 14.80 2.82 -13.77
CA ALA A 90 14.90 2.50 -12.83
C ALA A 90 14.82 1.96 -12.04
N GLN A 91 14.49 1.50 -11.95
CA GLN A 91 14.45 1.28 -11.18
C GLN A 91 14.54 0.75 -10.72
N SER A 92 14.55 0.39 -10.86
CA SER A 92 14.69 0.40 -10.26
C SER A 92 14.67 0.07 -9.83
N GLY A 93 14.85 -0.28 -10.07
CA GLY A 93 15.00 -0.09 -9.33
C GLY A 93 14.99 -0.24 -8.95
N GLY A 94 15.23 -0.74 -8.90
CA GLY A 94 15.45 -0.36 -8.21
C GLY A 94 15.64 -0.32 -7.94
N ALA A 95 15.98 -0.68 -7.54
CA ALA A 95 16.32 -0.07 -7.01
C ALA A 95 16.51 0.13 -6.75
N GLN A 96 16.65 -0.12 -6.46
CA GLN A 96 16.87 0.54 -5.96
C GLN A 96 17.13 0.64 -5.68
N PRO A 97 17.54 0.34 -5.53
CA PRO A 97 17.75 0.86 -4.86
C PRO A 97 17.75 0.94 -4.58
N ALA A 98 17.97 0.62 -4.33
CA ALA A 98 18.03 1.19 -3.82
C ALA A 98 17.98 1.29 -3.55
N SER A 99 18.03 0.78 -3.25
CA SER A 99 18.05 1.33 -2.76
C SER A 99 17.93 1.57 -2.48
N GLY A 100 18.17 1.16 -2.34
CA GLY A 100 18.15 1.73 -1.80
C GLY A 100 18.09 2.08 -1.67
N GLY A 101 18.24 1.74 -1.47
CA GLY A 101 18.31 2.33 -1.08
C GLY A 101 18.32 2.76 -1.12
N ALA A 102 18.48 2.37 -0.77
CA ALA A 102 18.52 3.11 -0.68
C ALA A 102 18.66 3.76 -0.77
N GLY A 103 18.73 3.61 -0.80
CA GLY A 103 18.80 4.35 -0.77
C GLY A 103 19.00 5.12 -0.96
N ALA A 104 19.54 4.75 -0.84
CA ALA A 104 19.73 5.55 -0.87
C ALA A 104 19.66 6.41 -0.83
N ALA A 105 19.51 6.38 -0.76
CA ALA A 105 19.29 7.30 -0.59
C ALA A 105 18.65 7.93 -0.43
#